data_487163cfcc251f1498d55c4b8a5e81e4
#
_entry.id   487163cfcc251f1498d55c4b8a5e81e4
#
_cell.length_a   1.000
_cell.length_b   1.000
_cell.length_c   1.000
_cell.angle_alpha   90.00
_cell.angle_beta   90.00
_cell.angle_gamma   90.00
#
_symmetry.space_group_name_H-M   'P 1'
#
loop_
_entity.id
_entity.type
_entity.pdbx_description
1 polymer ?
#
loop_
_entity_poly.entity_id
_entity_poly.type
_entity_poly.pdbx_seq_one_letter_code
_entity_poly.pdbx_strand_id
1 'polypeptide(L)'
;MTPTPQATPGSGKGPRVSVRWQVAKDRRFRDVVAKGSFTTSAARDHTVKLEATGLRPRTTYFYRFLYKGVASPVGRTKTAPAANASPRNLRFGVVSCANLPGGYFSAYRHLARRNDLDAVLHLGDYLYEYGPSEYGEVRKPVPAREMVSLSDYRQRHAQYKQDKDLQALHAKNPFIVTWDDHEVTNDQWAKGAENHDPATEGDYLARRRRAHRVYDEWMPVRMGDSVALGD
;
A
#
# COMPACT_ATOMS: atom_id res chain seq x y z
N MET A 1 -19.87 -10.46 -5.46
CA MET A 1 -20.54 -9.92 -4.26
C MET A 1 -20.26 -8.43 -4.23
N THR A 2 -21.27 -7.59 -4.41
CA THR A 2 -21.13 -6.13 -4.26
C THR A 2 -20.66 -5.83 -2.84
N PRO A 3 -19.64 -4.98 -2.65
CA PRO A 3 -19.29 -4.51 -1.32
C PRO A 3 -20.55 -3.93 -0.68
N THR A 4 -20.78 -4.22 0.59
CA THR A 4 -21.85 -3.50 1.30
C THR A 4 -21.53 -2.00 1.20
N PRO A 5 -22.51 -1.14 0.85
CA PRO A 5 -22.29 0.31 0.65
C PRO A 5 -21.64 1.04 1.85
N GLN A 6 -21.55 0.35 2.99
CA GLN A 6 -21.04 0.86 4.25
C GLN A 6 -19.51 0.72 4.43
N ALA A 7 -18.84 -0.08 3.61
CA ALA A 7 -17.39 -0.36 3.74
C ALA A 7 -16.58 0.23 2.57
N THR A 8 -16.94 1.41 2.11
CA THR A 8 -16.15 2.14 1.12
C THR A 8 -14.89 2.73 1.76
N PRO A 9 -13.75 2.74 1.06
CA PRO A 9 -12.51 3.34 1.58
C PRO A 9 -12.73 4.75 2.10
N GLY A 10 -12.19 5.03 3.27
CA GLY A 10 -12.32 6.33 3.91
C GLY A 10 -13.68 6.65 4.55
N SER A 11 -14.69 5.80 4.39
CA SER A 11 -16.04 6.06 4.95
C SER A 11 -16.08 6.03 6.49
N GLY A 12 -15.13 5.37 7.14
CA GLY A 12 -15.17 5.13 8.58
C GLY A 12 -16.33 4.23 9.03
N LYS A 13 -16.99 3.52 8.09
CA LYS A 13 -18.19 2.71 8.32
C LYS A 13 -17.95 1.24 7.97
N GLY A 14 -18.77 0.38 8.52
CA GLY A 14 -18.75 -1.06 8.29
C GLY A 14 -18.46 -1.87 9.56
N PRO A 15 -18.90 -3.13 9.61
CA PRO A 15 -18.71 -4.01 10.77
C PRO A 15 -17.26 -4.48 10.89
N ARG A 16 -16.90 -4.92 12.09
CA ARG A 16 -15.67 -5.72 12.27
C ARG A 16 -15.80 -7.01 11.49
N VAL A 17 -14.74 -7.41 10.80
CA VAL A 17 -14.68 -8.62 9.99
C VAL A 17 -13.42 -9.42 10.30
N SER A 18 -13.55 -10.74 10.31
CA SER A 18 -12.41 -11.64 10.45
C SER A 18 -12.07 -12.21 9.07
N VAL A 19 -10.84 -11.99 8.65
CA VAL A 19 -10.30 -12.45 7.37
C VAL A 19 -9.27 -13.54 7.66
N ARG A 20 -9.45 -14.72 7.06
CA ARG A 20 -8.43 -15.79 7.10
C ARG A 20 -7.36 -15.50 6.06
N TRP A 21 -6.15 -15.92 6.34
CA TRP A 21 -5.03 -15.84 5.41
C TRP A 21 -4.26 -17.16 5.34
N GLN A 22 -3.60 -17.39 4.22
CA GLN A 22 -2.77 -18.56 3.97
C GLN A 22 -1.54 -18.17 3.19
N VAL A 23 -0.41 -18.79 3.54
CA VAL A 23 0.85 -18.76 2.78
C VAL A 23 1.23 -20.19 2.42
N ALA A 24 1.60 -20.45 1.17
CA ALA A 24 1.92 -21.75 0.64
C ALA A 24 3.17 -21.71 -0.25
N LYS A 25 3.82 -22.87 -0.43
CA LYS A 25 4.93 -23.01 -1.39
C LYS A 25 4.46 -23.16 -2.84
N ASP A 26 3.19 -23.47 -3.04
CA ASP A 26 2.60 -23.65 -4.36
C ASP A 26 1.35 -22.79 -4.57
N ARG A 27 1.11 -22.40 -5.82
CA ARG A 27 -0.02 -21.53 -6.22
C ARG A 27 -1.40 -22.17 -6.00
N ARG A 28 -1.47 -23.50 -5.84
CA ARG A 28 -2.72 -24.23 -5.60
C ARG A 28 -3.02 -24.44 -4.12
N PHE A 29 -2.12 -23.96 -3.23
CA PHE A 29 -2.25 -24.09 -1.77
C PHE A 29 -2.36 -25.52 -1.28
N ARG A 30 -1.61 -26.45 -1.87
CA ARG A 30 -1.49 -27.85 -1.42
C ARG A 30 -0.48 -27.97 -0.27
N ASP A 31 0.62 -27.18 -0.30
CA ASP A 31 1.63 -27.09 0.77
C ASP A 31 1.50 -25.75 1.49
N VAL A 32 0.50 -25.63 2.37
CA VAL A 32 0.29 -24.44 3.22
C VAL A 32 1.26 -24.47 4.39
N VAL A 33 2.16 -23.49 4.45
CA VAL A 33 3.23 -23.40 5.47
C VAL A 33 2.88 -22.44 6.61
N ALA A 34 1.98 -21.48 6.38
CA ALA A 34 1.48 -20.58 7.42
C ALA A 34 0.03 -20.20 7.13
N LYS A 35 -0.76 -20.04 8.17
CA LYS A 35 -2.17 -19.63 8.10
C LYS A 35 -2.62 -19.00 9.41
N GLY A 36 -3.66 -18.22 9.35
CA GLY A 36 -4.27 -17.61 10.53
C GLY A 36 -5.49 -16.79 10.19
N SER A 37 -5.89 -15.98 11.15
CA SER A 37 -6.99 -15.02 11.00
C SER A 37 -6.53 -13.64 11.46
N PHE A 38 -7.10 -12.60 10.87
CA PHE A 38 -6.90 -11.21 11.25
C PHE A 38 -8.25 -10.52 11.32
N THR A 39 -8.51 -9.83 12.42
CA THR A 39 -9.73 -9.05 12.58
C THR A 39 -9.46 -7.60 12.24
N THR A 40 -10.19 -7.06 11.28
CA THR A 40 -10.10 -5.67 10.86
C THR A 40 -11.45 -4.96 10.99
N SER A 41 -11.43 -3.64 10.90
CA SER A 41 -12.63 -2.80 11.03
C SER A 41 -12.46 -1.48 10.30
N ALA A 42 -13.51 -0.66 10.31
CA ALA A 42 -13.49 0.70 9.79
C ALA A 42 -12.43 1.59 10.45
N ALA A 43 -12.00 1.31 11.68
CA ALA A 43 -10.93 2.03 12.37
C ALA A 43 -9.59 1.95 11.63
N ARG A 44 -9.36 0.88 10.84
CA ARG A 44 -8.19 0.68 9.97
C ARG A 44 -8.59 0.58 8.51
N ASP A 45 -9.67 1.21 8.11
CA ASP A 45 -10.22 1.18 6.74
C ASP A 45 -10.36 -0.23 6.15
N HIS A 46 -10.64 -1.22 7.00
CA HIS A 46 -10.73 -2.65 6.65
C HIS A 46 -9.48 -3.25 5.98
N THR A 47 -8.33 -2.62 6.12
CA THR A 47 -7.06 -3.19 5.64
C THR A 47 -6.64 -4.38 6.49
N VAL A 48 -5.94 -5.33 5.87
CA VAL A 48 -5.35 -6.49 6.55
C VAL A 48 -3.84 -6.41 6.42
N LYS A 49 -3.16 -6.17 7.53
CA LYS A 49 -1.70 -6.13 7.61
C LYS A 49 -1.22 -7.05 8.73
N LEU A 50 -0.40 -8.01 8.38
CA LEU A 50 0.11 -9.03 9.30
C LEU A 50 1.50 -9.47 8.90
N GLU A 51 2.18 -10.10 9.84
CA GLU A 51 3.47 -10.74 9.61
C GLU A 51 3.30 -12.27 9.55
N ALA A 52 3.79 -12.86 8.48
CA ALA A 52 3.91 -14.31 8.37
C ALA A 52 5.32 -14.71 8.81
N THR A 53 5.43 -15.37 9.95
CA THR A 53 6.70 -15.84 10.52
C THR A 53 7.01 -17.28 10.16
N GLY A 54 8.24 -17.75 10.46
CA GLY A 54 8.65 -19.13 10.24
C GLY A 54 8.91 -19.51 8.77
N LEU A 55 8.98 -18.52 7.88
CA LEU A 55 9.26 -18.73 6.48
C LEU A 55 10.77 -18.93 6.25
N ARG A 56 11.13 -19.84 5.33
CA ARG A 56 12.53 -20.06 4.95
C ARG A 56 13.08 -18.86 4.17
N PRO A 57 14.34 -18.45 4.37
CA PRO A 57 14.96 -17.39 3.58
C PRO A 57 15.07 -17.75 2.09
N ARG A 58 15.19 -16.72 1.25
CA ARG A 58 15.35 -16.79 -0.21
C ARG A 58 14.36 -17.73 -0.92
N THR A 59 13.14 -17.81 -0.41
CA THR A 59 12.11 -18.74 -0.87
C THR A 59 10.91 -18.00 -1.43
N THR A 60 10.41 -18.48 -2.57
CA THR A 60 9.15 -17.96 -3.15
C THR A 60 7.96 -18.61 -2.47
N TYR A 61 6.99 -17.78 -2.11
CA TYR A 61 5.72 -18.18 -1.53
C TYR A 61 4.55 -17.56 -2.28
N PHE A 62 3.38 -18.18 -2.11
CA PHE A 62 2.10 -17.68 -2.59
C PHE A 62 1.21 -17.40 -1.39
N TYR A 63 0.40 -16.34 -1.46
CA TYR A 63 -0.51 -15.98 -0.38
C TYR A 63 -1.89 -15.62 -0.90
N ARG A 64 -2.88 -15.80 -0.06
CA ARG A 64 -4.26 -15.38 -0.31
C ARG A 64 -4.97 -15.05 0.98
N PHE A 65 -6.03 -14.27 0.84
CA PHE A 65 -6.99 -13.97 1.90
C PHE A 65 -8.33 -14.61 1.60
N LEU A 66 -9.08 -14.98 2.65
CA LEU A 66 -10.38 -15.62 2.52
C LEU A 66 -11.38 -14.93 3.45
N TYR A 67 -12.49 -14.53 2.88
CA TYR A 67 -13.60 -13.94 3.63
C TYR A 67 -14.92 -14.54 3.16
N LYS A 68 -15.75 -15.07 4.08
CA LYS A 68 -17.05 -15.72 3.78
C LYS A 68 -16.99 -16.71 2.61
N GLY A 69 -15.95 -17.56 2.57
CA GLY A 69 -15.77 -18.57 1.52
C GLY A 69 -15.17 -18.06 0.21
N VAL A 70 -15.05 -16.75 0.02
CA VAL A 70 -14.44 -16.15 -1.18
C VAL A 70 -12.95 -15.93 -0.96
N ALA A 71 -12.14 -16.36 -1.92
CA ALA A 71 -10.70 -16.12 -1.91
C ALA A 71 -10.33 -14.85 -2.71
N SER A 72 -9.34 -14.11 -2.22
CA SER A 72 -8.70 -13.06 -3.01
C SER A 72 -7.94 -13.63 -4.21
N PRO A 73 -7.53 -12.79 -5.17
CA PRO A 73 -6.46 -13.16 -6.08
C PRO A 73 -5.24 -13.67 -5.32
N VAL A 74 -4.47 -14.58 -5.96
CA VAL A 74 -3.27 -15.15 -5.37
C VAL A 74 -2.10 -14.21 -5.62
N GLY A 75 -1.49 -13.74 -4.53
CA GLY A 75 -0.23 -13.00 -4.57
C GLY A 75 0.96 -13.95 -4.50
N ARG A 76 2.09 -13.48 -5.04
CA ARG A 76 3.41 -14.10 -4.95
C ARG A 76 4.35 -13.18 -4.18
N THR A 77 5.15 -13.75 -3.33
CA THR A 77 6.21 -13.02 -2.61
C THR A 77 7.48 -13.85 -2.55
N LYS A 78 8.59 -13.22 -2.18
CA LYS A 78 9.87 -13.88 -1.96
C LYS A 78 10.50 -13.34 -0.69
N THR A 79 10.95 -14.23 0.17
CA THR A 79 11.67 -13.84 1.38
C THR A 79 13.08 -13.37 1.04
N ALA A 80 13.61 -12.46 1.85
CA ALA A 80 15.00 -12.03 1.78
C ALA A 80 15.96 -13.22 2.02
N PRO A 81 17.22 -13.12 1.57
CA PRO A 81 18.28 -14.04 2.03
C PRO A 81 18.41 -14.02 3.56
N ALA A 82 18.98 -15.06 4.13
CA ALA A 82 19.35 -15.03 5.54
C ALA A 82 20.37 -13.92 5.82
N ALA A 83 20.38 -13.39 7.04
CA ALA A 83 21.24 -12.25 7.39
C ALA A 83 22.75 -12.55 7.19
N ASN A 84 23.15 -13.80 7.36
CA ASN A 84 24.53 -14.28 7.17
C ASN A 84 24.81 -14.86 5.77
N ALA A 85 23.86 -14.79 4.84
CA ALA A 85 24.04 -15.32 3.50
C ALA A 85 24.76 -14.30 2.60
N SER A 86 25.59 -14.82 1.66
CA SER A 86 26.24 -14.03 0.61
C SER A 86 25.65 -14.38 -0.76
N PRO A 87 24.51 -13.80 -1.15
CA PRO A 87 23.93 -14.07 -2.44
C PRO A 87 24.81 -13.53 -3.57
N ARG A 88 25.02 -14.30 -4.63
CA ARG A 88 25.82 -13.84 -5.80
C ARG A 88 25.22 -12.61 -6.48
N ASN A 89 23.92 -12.50 -6.49
CA ASN A 89 23.19 -11.36 -7.05
C ASN A 89 21.85 -11.19 -6.37
N LEU A 90 21.35 -9.94 -6.37
CA LEU A 90 19.98 -9.54 -6.10
C LEU A 90 19.54 -8.62 -7.23
N ARG A 91 18.28 -8.76 -7.66
CA ARG A 91 17.69 -7.94 -8.72
C ARG A 91 16.49 -7.20 -8.20
N PHE A 92 16.54 -5.88 -8.32
CA PHE A 92 15.50 -4.98 -7.89
C PHE A 92 14.89 -4.24 -9.08
N GLY A 93 13.57 -4.07 -9.07
CA GLY A 93 12.93 -3.00 -9.82
C GLY A 93 12.95 -1.74 -8.96
N VAL A 94 13.49 -0.64 -9.45
CA VAL A 94 13.52 0.64 -8.71
C VAL A 94 12.54 1.59 -9.36
N VAL A 95 11.64 2.16 -8.56
CA VAL A 95 10.57 3.05 -9.01
C VAL A 95 10.33 4.17 -8.00
N SER A 96 9.79 5.29 -8.46
CA SER A 96 9.34 6.43 -7.66
C SER A 96 8.30 7.25 -8.43
N CYS A 97 7.74 8.27 -7.82
CA CYS A 97 6.99 9.34 -8.49
C CYS A 97 5.80 8.84 -9.33
N ALA A 98 4.91 8.09 -8.70
CA ALA A 98 3.77 7.46 -9.34
C ALA A 98 2.58 8.44 -9.45
N ASN A 99 2.72 9.47 -10.29
CA ASN A 99 1.67 10.45 -10.51
C ASN A 99 0.51 9.86 -11.35
N LEU A 100 -0.62 9.53 -10.68
CA LEU A 100 -1.80 8.97 -11.34
C LEU A 100 -2.49 10.00 -12.26
N PRO A 101 -2.68 11.26 -11.89
CA PRO A 101 -3.19 12.28 -12.80
C PRO A 101 -2.33 12.51 -14.04
N GLY A 102 -1.01 12.30 -13.95
CA GLY A 102 -0.07 12.51 -15.05
C GLY A 102 -0.08 11.43 -16.13
N GLY A 103 -0.64 10.24 -15.87
CA GLY A 103 -0.62 9.18 -16.88
C GLY A 103 -0.99 7.78 -16.39
N TYR A 104 -0.58 6.77 -17.17
CA TYR A 104 -0.82 5.36 -16.87
C TYR A 104 0.48 4.67 -16.40
N PHE A 105 0.34 3.68 -15.53
CA PHE A 105 1.46 2.98 -14.92
C PHE A 105 2.05 1.85 -15.81
N SER A 106 2.28 2.15 -17.09
CA SER A 106 2.81 1.18 -18.06
C SER A 106 4.19 0.63 -17.68
N ALA A 107 5.04 1.43 -17.01
CA ALA A 107 6.31 0.97 -16.47
C ALA A 107 6.11 -0.17 -15.45
N TYR A 108 5.10 -0.08 -14.58
CA TYR A 108 4.76 -1.13 -13.63
C TYR A 108 4.28 -2.41 -14.32
N ARG A 109 3.56 -2.29 -15.45
CA ARG A 109 3.19 -3.45 -16.29
C ARG A 109 4.43 -4.18 -16.80
N HIS A 110 5.44 -3.45 -17.27
CA HIS A 110 6.69 -4.04 -17.74
C HIS A 110 7.46 -4.73 -16.60
N LEU A 111 7.57 -4.11 -15.45
CA LEU A 111 8.17 -4.74 -14.27
C LEU A 111 7.39 -5.98 -13.81
N ALA A 112 6.06 -5.94 -13.84
CA ALA A 112 5.22 -7.07 -13.49
C ALA A 112 5.38 -8.28 -14.42
N ARG A 113 5.82 -8.09 -15.66
CA ARG A 113 6.14 -9.19 -16.60
C ARG A 113 7.45 -9.89 -16.28
N ARG A 114 8.37 -9.26 -15.57
CA ARG A 114 9.64 -9.88 -15.18
C ARG A 114 9.42 -10.99 -14.14
N ASN A 115 10.19 -12.08 -14.28
CA ASN A 115 10.12 -13.22 -13.36
C ASN A 115 11.37 -13.31 -12.45
N ASP A 116 12.35 -12.45 -12.67
CA ASP A 116 13.69 -12.53 -12.11
C ASP A 116 13.94 -11.46 -11.00
N LEU A 117 12.94 -10.66 -10.66
CA LEU A 117 13.06 -9.68 -9.58
C LEU A 117 12.97 -10.36 -8.19
N ASP A 118 13.86 -9.95 -7.30
CA ASP A 118 13.83 -10.33 -5.89
C ASP A 118 12.86 -9.43 -5.10
N ALA A 119 12.84 -8.12 -5.41
CA ALA A 119 11.89 -7.16 -4.85
C ALA A 119 11.74 -5.93 -5.76
N VAL A 120 10.76 -5.09 -5.44
CA VAL A 120 10.61 -3.74 -5.97
C VAL A 120 10.96 -2.75 -4.85
N LEU A 121 11.86 -1.81 -5.15
CA LEU A 121 12.17 -0.67 -4.30
C LEU A 121 11.32 0.51 -4.79
N HIS A 122 10.47 1.05 -3.92
CA HIS A 122 9.72 2.27 -4.20
C HIS A 122 10.26 3.39 -3.33
N LEU A 123 10.85 4.40 -3.95
CA LEU A 123 11.62 5.44 -3.28
C LEU A 123 10.78 6.64 -2.83
N GLY A 124 9.47 6.50 -2.77
CA GLY A 124 8.56 7.56 -2.37
C GLY A 124 7.75 8.11 -3.53
N ASP A 125 6.89 9.07 -3.24
CA ASP A 125 5.85 9.56 -4.16
C ASP A 125 5.01 8.40 -4.71
N TYR A 126 4.61 7.52 -3.82
CA TYR A 126 3.73 6.42 -4.19
C TYR A 126 2.36 6.93 -4.66
N LEU A 127 1.97 8.08 -4.15
CA LEU A 127 0.76 8.82 -4.55
C LEU A 127 1.00 10.32 -4.40
N TYR A 128 0.10 11.12 -4.99
CA TYR A 128 0.15 12.57 -5.00
C TYR A 128 -1.12 13.14 -4.38
N GLU A 129 -0.98 14.18 -3.57
CA GLU A 129 -2.08 14.79 -2.79
C GLU A 129 -3.00 15.68 -3.60
N TYR A 130 -2.53 16.22 -4.68
CA TYR A 130 -3.20 17.26 -5.47
C TYR A 130 -4.64 16.95 -5.86
N GLY A 131 -5.43 18.03 -6.03
CA GLY A 131 -6.76 18.02 -6.60
C GLY A 131 -6.77 17.84 -8.12
N PRO A 132 -7.93 17.97 -8.77
CA PRO A 132 -8.05 17.94 -10.23
C PRO A 132 -7.31 19.08 -10.90
N SER A 133 -6.65 18.80 -12.02
CA SER A 133 -5.99 19.78 -12.90
C SER A 133 -4.78 20.51 -12.30
N GLU A 134 -4.34 20.15 -11.09
CA GLU A 134 -3.18 20.78 -10.46
C GLU A 134 -1.85 20.12 -10.90
N TYR A 135 -1.85 18.80 -11.09
CA TYR A 135 -0.63 18.06 -11.42
C TYR A 135 -0.86 16.98 -12.47
N GLY A 136 -1.75 17.21 -13.43
CA GLY A 136 -2.09 16.34 -14.54
C GLY A 136 -3.58 16.17 -14.73
N GLU A 137 -3.99 15.78 -15.94
CA GLU A 137 -5.40 15.70 -16.36
C GLU A 137 -5.81 14.36 -16.97
N VAL A 138 -4.87 13.41 -17.09
CA VAL A 138 -5.11 12.14 -17.78
C VAL A 138 -6.09 11.26 -16.98
N ARG A 139 -5.98 11.25 -15.66
CA ARG A 139 -6.88 10.53 -14.76
C ARG A 139 -7.30 11.42 -13.59
N LYS A 140 -8.60 11.50 -13.38
CA LYS A 140 -9.13 12.31 -12.27
C LYS A 140 -8.78 11.70 -10.92
N PRO A 141 -8.24 12.49 -9.97
CA PRO A 141 -7.96 12.01 -8.62
C PRO A 141 -9.24 11.76 -7.81
N VAL A 142 -9.20 10.81 -6.92
CA VAL A 142 -10.26 10.54 -5.93
C VAL A 142 -9.66 10.64 -4.52
N PRO A 143 -10.20 11.49 -3.66
CA PRO A 143 -11.29 12.45 -3.90
C PRO A 143 -10.90 13.50 -4.94
N ALA A 144 -11.90 14.16 -5.54
CA ALA A 144 -11.70 15.24 -6.50
C ALA A 144 -11.38 16.56 -5.75
N ARG A 145 -10.36 16.50 -4.92
CA ARG A 145 -9.78 17.62 -4.15
C ARG A 145 -8.42 17.17 -3.60
N GLU A 146 -7.69 18.11 -3.06
CA GLU A 146 -6.46 17.83 -2.33
C GLU A 146 -6.72 16.96 -1.08
N MET A 147 -5.73 16.15 -0.71
CA MET A 147 -5.81 15.29 0.46
C MET A 147 -5.45 16.06 1.73
N VAL A 148 -6.42 16.25 2.62
CA VAL A 148 -6.22 16.89 3.92
C VAL A 148 -6.74 16.02 5.06
N SER A 149 -7.93 15.42 4.86
CA SER A 149 -8.56 14.59 5.88
C SER A 149 -8.09 13.13 5.84
N LEU A 150 -8.29 12.41 6.96
CA LEU A 150 -8.05 10.96 7.03
C LEU A 150 -8.79 10.20 5.92
N SER A 151 -10.03 10.62 5.61
CA SER A 151 -10.84 10.03 4.56
C SER A 151 -10.23 10.26 3.17
N ASP A 152 -9.65 11.43 2.91
CA ASP A 152 -9.05 11.76 1.62
C ASP A 152 -7.83 10.88 1.33
N TYR A 153 -6.92 10.76 2.30
CA TYR A 153 -5.76 9.88 2.19
C TYR A 153 -6.16 8.43 1.94
N ARG A 154 -7.16 7.90 2.65
CA ARG A 154 -7.66 6.54 2.46
C ARG A 154 -8.27 6.34 1.08
N GLN A 155 -9.07 7.29 0.59
CA GLN A 155 -9.66 7.22 -0.74
C GLN A 155 -8.60 7.26 -1.84
N ARG A 156 -7.57 8.11 -1.71
CA ARG A 156 -6.49 8.20 -2.67
C ARG A 156 -5.65 6.91 -2.70
N HIS A 157 -5.27 6.36 -1.54
CA HIS A 157 -4.61 5.06 -1.49
C HIS A 157 -5.45 3.97 -2.15
N ALA A 158 -6.75 3.93 -1.88
CA ALA A 158 -7.65 2.97 -2.51
C ALA A 158 -7.71 3.12 -4.03
N GLN A 159 -7.75 4.36 -4.54
CA GLN A 159 -7.73 4.64 -5.98
C GLN A 159 -6.46 4.10 -6.63
N TYR A 160 -5.28 4.40 -6.07
CA TYR A 160 -4.01 3.91 -6.61
C TYR A 160 -3.96 2.38 -6.61
N LYS A 161 -4.42 1.74 -5.54
CA LYS A 161 -4.50 0.27 -5.44
C LYS A 161 -5.52 -0.38 -6.41
N GLN A 162 -6.37 0.40 -7.08
CA GLN A 162 -7.26 -0.10 -8.13
C GLN A 162 -6.61 -0.10 -9.53
N ASP A 163 -5.47 0.58 -9.71
CA ASP A 163 -4.74 0.53 -10.97
C ASP A 163 -4.26 -0.89 -11.26
N LYS A 164 -4.61 -1.41 -12.44
CA LYS A 164 -4.36 -2.82 -12.80
C LYS A 164 -2.87 -3.15 -12.94
N ASP A 165 -2.06 -2.21 -13.41
CA ASP A 165 -0.64 -2.42 -13.60
C ASP A 165 0.10 -2.41 -12.25
N LEU A 166 -0.30 -1.50 -11.36
CA LEU A 166 0.18 -1.47 -9.99
C LEU A 166 -0.25 -2.72 -9.20
N GLN A 167 -1.51 -3.17 -9.35
CA GLN A 167 -1.99 -4.43 -8.75
C GLN A 167 -1.16 -5.63 -9.22
N ALA A 168 -0.90 -5.72 -10.54
CA ALA A 168 -0.12 -6.81 -11.10
C ALA A 168 1.31 -6.84 -10.55
N LEU A 169 1.94 -5.68 -10.36
CA LEU A 169 3.27 -5.57 -9.80
C LEU A 169 3.29 -5.98 -8.32
N HIS A 170 2.36 -5.48 -7.50
CA HIS A 170 2.21 -5.87 -6.10
C HIS A 170 1.87 -7.36 -5.92
N ALA A 171 1.01 -7.90 -6.79
CA ALA A 171 0.62 -9.31 -6.71
C ALA A 171 1.78 -10.27 -6.99
N LYS A 172 2.84 -9.80 -7.63
CA LYS A 172 3.94 -10.65 -8.10
C LYS A 172 5.25 -10.49 -7.35
N ASN A 173 5.49 -9.34 -6.76
CA ASN A 173 6.77 -8.99 -6.15
C ASN A 173 6.57 -8.41 -4.74
N PRO A 174 7.44 -8.72 -3.78
CA PRO A 174 7.50 -7.98 -2.54
C PRO A 174 7.96 -6.54 -2.80
N PHE A 175 7.42 -5.60 -2.05
CA PHE A 175 7.79 -4.21 -2.08
C PHE A 175 8.58 -3.84 -0.84
N ILE A 176 9.67 -3.10 -1.03
CA ILE A 176 10.39 -2.36 -0.01
C ILE A 176 10.13 -0.89 -0.34
N VAL A 177 9.49 -0.18 0.56
CA VAL A 177 9.01 1.18 0.28
C VAL A 177 9.51 2.16 1.32
N THR A 178 9.76 3.38 0.89
CA THR A 178 9.85 4.56 1.75
C THR A 178 8.83 5.57 1.27
N TRP A 179 8.56 6.59 2.06
CA TRP A 179 7.84 7.77 1.59
C TRP A 179 8.82 8.88 1.18
N ASP A 180 8.33 9.80 0.38
CA ASP A 180 8.89 11.12 0.15
C ASP A 180 7.88 12.17 0.66
N ASP A 181 7.75 13.31 0.07
CA ASP A 181 6.91 14.38 0.58
C ASP A 181 5.43 14.22 0.17
N HIS A 182 5.12 13.81 -1.04
CA HIS A 182 3.76 13.71 -1.57
C HIS A 182 2.86 12.68 -0.85
N GLU A 183 3.41 11.76 -0.09
CA GLU A 183 2.61 10.91 0.79
C GLU A 183 1.90 11.71 1.88
N VAL A 184 2.40 12.92 2.17
CA VAL A 184 1.75 13.92 3.04
C VAL A 184 1.32 15.10 2.20
N THR A 185 2.26 15.91 1.69
CA THR A 185 2.02 17.06 0.80
C THR A 185 3.35 17.63 0.31
N ASN A 186 3.36 18.25 -0.87
CA ASN A 186 4.55 18.76 -1.56
C ASN A 186 5.47 19.58 -0.65
N ASP A 187 6.77 19.33 -0.82
CA ASP A 187 7.86 20.04 -0.12
C ASP A 187 7.64 20.15 1.40
N GLN A 188 7.31 19.00 2.02
CA GLN A 188 7.12 18.93 3.47
C GLN A 188 8.43 19.04 4.25
N TRP A 189 8.34 19.69 5.42
CA TRP A 189 9.38 19.67 6.46
C TRP A 189 8.80 19.35 7.83
N ALA A 190 9.62 19.37 8.87
CA ALA A 190 9.20 18.92 10.20
C ALA A 190 7.92 19.60 10.75
N LYS A 191 7.68 20.87 10.42
CA LYS A 191 6.58 21.67 10.99
C LYS A 191 5.66 22.33 9.96
N GLY A 192 5.80 22.00 8.68
CA GLY A 192 4.99 22.58 7.60
C GLY A 192 5.29 21.94 6.26
N ALA A 193 4.74 22.49 5.22
CA ALA A 193 4.98 22.13 3.83
C ALA A 193 4.74 23.35 2.93
N GLU A 194 5.32 23.34 1.74
CA GLU A 194 5.03 24.35 0.73
C GLU A 194 3.54 24.30 0.35
N ASN A 195 3.03 23.12 0.05
CA ASN A 195 1.63 22.90 -0.31
C ASN A 195 0.76 22.64 0.92
N HIS A 196 0.74 23.59 1.86
CA HIS A 196 -0.13 23.53 3.04
C HIS A 196 -0.51 24.95 3.51
N ASP A 197 -1.82 25.25 3.50
CA ASP A 197 -2.37 26.49 4.04
C ASP A 197 -3.10 26.25 5.37
N PRO A 198 -2.50 26.66 6.50
CA PRO A 198 -3.12 26.46 7.82
C PRO A 198 -4.48 27.15 8.00
N ALA A 199 -4.78 28.21 7.20
CA ALA A 199 -6.03 28.93 7.30
C ALA A 199 -7.22 28.13 6.75
N THR A 200 -6.99 27.31 5.73
CA THR A 200 -8.04 26.51 5.07
C THR A 200 -7.96 25.02 5.39
N GLU A 201 -6.77 24.49 5.70
CA GLU A 201 -6.51 23.07 5.89
C GLU A 201 -6.26 22.68 7.35
N GLY A 202 -6.08 23.68 8.21
CA GLY A 202 -5.88 23.52 9.65
C GLY A 202 -4.44 23.19 10.03
N ASP A 203 -4.26 22.53 11.15
CA ASP A 203 -2.93 22.20 11.69
C ASP A 203 -2.17 21.18 10.84
N TYR A 204 -0.97 21.57 10.39
CA TYR A 204 -0.10 20.71 9.57
C TYR A 204 0.27 19.40 10.25
N LEU A 205 0.60 19.42 11.54
CA LEU A 205 0.99 18.22 12.26
C LEU A 205 -0.18 17.23 12.36
N ALA A 206 -1.41 17.73 12.46
CA ALA A 206 -2.60 16.89 12.38
C ALA A 206 -2.79 16.29 10.98
N ARG A 207 -2.52 17.04 9.91
CA ARG A 207 -2.51 16.52 8.54
C ARG A 207 -1.46 15.42 8.39
N ARG A 208 -0.22 15.67 8.80
CA ARG A 208 0.89 14.70 8.75
C ARG A 208 0.56 13.41 9.51
N ARG A 209 -0.01 13.50 10.73
CA ARG A 209 -0.45 12.32 11.49
C ARG A 209 -1.48 11.48 10.74
N ARG A 210 -2.43 12.12 10.06
CA ARG A 210 -3.44 11.43 9.24
C ARG A 210 -2.80 10.69 8.07
N ALA A 211 -1.89 11.34 7.35
CA ALA A 211 -1.15 10.77 6.23
C ALA A 211 -0.30 9.55 6.66
N HIS A 212 0.52 9.70 7.71
CA HIS A 212 1.34 8.61 8.24
C HIS A 212 0.49 7.42 8.71
N ARG A 213 -0.63 7.68 9.38
CA ARG A 213 -1.56 6.63 9.78
C ARG A 213 -2.11 5.87 8.57
N VAL A 214 -2.51 6.55 7.51
CA VAL A 214 -3.03 5.88 6.30
C VAL A 214 -1.91 5.14 5.58
N TYR A 215 -0.71 5.69 5.55
CA TYR A 215 0.44 5.01 4.99
C TYR A 215 0.72 3.69 5.75
N ASP A 216 0.68 3.70 7.09
CA ASP A 216 0.77 2.47 7.89
C ASP A 216 -0.37 1.50 7.61
N GLU A 217 -1.61 1.98 7.41
CA GLU A 217 -2.76 1.13 7.11
C GLU A 217 -2.63 0.44 5.73
N TRP A 218 -2.13 1.13 4.70
CA TRP A 218 -2.22 0.72 3.29
C TRP A 218 -0.91 0.23 2.68
N MET A 219 0.24 0.50 3.30
CA MET A 219 1.55 0.14 2.76
C MET A 219 2.18 -1.02 3.53
N PRO A 220 3.02 -1.84 2.87
CA PRO A 220 3.65 -3.02 3.48
C PRO A 220 4.88 -2.62 4.34
N VAL A 221 4.69 -1.68 5.24
CA VAL A 221 5.74 -1.18 6.15
C VAL A 221 5.45 -1.59 7.60
N ARG A 222 6.48 -1.59 8.43
CA ARG A 222 6.37 -1.63 9.88
C ARG A 222 6.81 -0.26 10.42
N MET A 223 5.85 0.54 10.82
CA MET A 223 6.12 1.82 11.48
C MET A 223 6.05 1.62 13.00
N GLY A 224 6.96 2.26 13.74
CA GLY A 224 6.82 2.35 15.20
C GLY A 224 5.60 3.19 15.58
N ASP A 225 5.05 2.96 16.77
CA ASP A 225 3.83 3.65 17.21
C ASP A 225 3.96 5.18 17.18
N SER A 226 5.13 5.72 17.57
CA SER A 226 5.43 7.15 17.50
C SER A 226 5.33 7.71 16.09
N VAL A 227 5.84 7.00 15.07
CA VAL A 227 5.79 7.44 13.67
C VAL A 227 4.37 7.26 13.11
N ALA A 228 3.71 6.16 13.43
CA ALA A 228 2.35 5.89 12.97
C ALA A 228 1.31 6.86 13.56
N LEU A 229 1.58 7.39 14.76
CA LEU A 229 0.76 8.41 15.43
C LEU A 229 1.21 9.83 15.11
N GLY A 230 2.40 9.99 14.52
CA GLY A 230 2.96 11.28 14.11
C GLY A 230 3.48 12.13 15.27
N ASP A 231 4.01 11.48 16.30
CA ASP A 231 4.67 12.12 17.45
C ASP A 231 6.11 12.57 17.10
#